data_1c2019fe28e4c5029cc1dc4188287f79
#
_entry.id   1c2019fe28e4c5029cc1dc4188287f79
#
_cell.length_a   1.000
_cell.length_b   1.000
_cell.length_c   1.000
_cell.angle_alpha   90.00
_cell.angle_beta   90.00
_cell.angle_gamma   90.00
#
_symmetry.space_group_name_H-M   'P 1'
#
loop_
_entity.id
_entity.type
_entity.pdbx_description
1 polymer ?
#
loop_
_entity_poly.entity_id
_entity_poly.type
_entity_poly.pdbx_seq_one_letter_code
_entity_poly.pdbx_strand_id
1 'polypeptide(L)'
;MHKPINHLSLTINHCALRAHKLSFMKLFHILCAAFGLAVSACSPKPQASAEHTFITVNDSGQFIRDGKPYYYVGANFWYGAILGSTGKGGDRQRLHKELDFLKNIGVSNLRVLVGADGPDGVKTRVEPALQVAPGVYNDTILDGLDYFMNELKKRDMTAVLYLNNSWEWSGGYSLYLQWSGHGDAVVPAIDGWPAFMDYVKQYALSDSAQALFAKHVDYIVGRTNRYNGLKYTEDPTLMSWQIGNEPRAFSEEGKAPFARWMSRVAAQIRALDANHLISSGSEGSWGCENDMALFEQIHADPNISYLNIHIWPYNWSWVKADSLTELLPRAKANTKQYIDDHMKVALKYRKPIVLEEFGFPRDGFKFAKDVPTTARDEYYKYVFDLIRQERENGGLLAGCNFWAWGGFANPAHEYWERGDDYTGDPAQEQQGLNSVFASDSTTIAIIRAENEKLK
;
A
#
# COMPACT_ATOMS: atom_id res chain seq x y z
N MET A 1 -23.93 -4.39 63.93
CA MET A 1 -25.40 -4.40 64.26
C MET A 1 -26.15 -4.71 62.98
N HIS A 2 -26.61 -5.93 62.94
CA HIS A 2 -27.96 -6.41 62.59
C HIS A 2 -28.59 -5.99 61.26
N LYS A 3 -28.62 -6.95 60.43
CA LYS A 3 -29.61 -7.70 59.61
C LYS A 3 -31.10 -7.32 59.86
N PRO A 4 -32.13 -7.80 59.10
CA PRO A 4 -32.16 -8.67 57.88
C PRO A 4 -33.34 -8.42 56.89
N ILE A 5 -33.27 -9.05 55.71
CA ILE A 5 -34.19 -10.01 55.07
C ILE A 5 -35.68 -9.58 54.88
N ASN A 6 -36.18 -9.71 53.66
CA ASN A 6 -37.35 -10.57 53.41
C ASN A 6 -37.51 -10.96 51.91
N HIS A 7 -37.58 -12.27 51.73
CA HIS A 7 -38.12 -12.98 50.59
C HIS A 7 -39.65 -12.81 50.46
N LEU A 8 -40.18 -12.86 49.26
CA LEU A 8 -41.45 -13.53 49.00
C LEU A 8 -41.49 -14.13 47.59
N SER A 9 -41.55 -15.44 47.57
CA SER A 9 -41.94 -16.27 46.44
C SER A 9 -43.46 -16.54 46.51
N LEU A 10 -44.13 -16.74 45.39
CA LEU A 10 -45.38 -17.53 45.25
C LEU A 10 -45.54 -17.86 43.74
N THR A 11 -45.26 -19.08 43.35
CA THR A 11 -46.08 -20.29 43.19
C THR A 11 -47.24 -20.17 42.19
N ILE A 12 -47.09 -20.85 41.10
CA ILE A 12 -47.88 -21.82 40.34
C ILE A 12 -49.43 -21.78 40.54
N ASN A 13 -50.13 -21.77 39.40
CA ASN A 13 -51.28 -22.64 39.25
C ASN A 13 -51.52 -23.07 37.80
N HIS A 14 -51.52 -24.40 37.64
CA HIS A 14 -52.05 -25.13 36.49
C HIS A 14 -53.56 -25.09 36.53
N CYS A 15 -54.23 -24.98 35.40
CA CYS A 15 -55.49 -25.69 35.18
C CYS A 15 -55.68 -25.98 33.67
N ALA A 16 -55.85 -27.26 33.43
CA ALA A 16 -56.19 -27.88 32.15
C ALA A 16 -57.72 -27.97 31.97
N LEU A 17 -58.16 -27.96 30.74
CA LEU A 17 -59.38 -28.64 30.28
C LEU A 17 -59.39 -28.64 28.72
N ARG A 18 -59.19 -29.74 28.21
CA ARG A 18 -59.84 -30.81 27.47
C ARG A 18 -60.95 -30.35 26.52
N ALA A 19 -60.70 -30.63 25.26
CA ALA A 19 -61.40 -31.36 24.22
C ALA A 19 -62.79 -30.89 23.80
N HIS A 20 -62.91 -30.56 22.52
CA HIS A 20 -64.01 -31.14 21.72
C HIS A 20 -63.50 -31.49 20.31
N LYS A 21 -63.73 -32.76 19.99
CA LYS A 21 -63.50 -33.41 18.69
C LYS A 21 -64.72 -33.18 17.79
N LEU A 22 -64.45 -33.34 16.52
CA LEU A 22 -65.26 -33.89 15.46
C LEU A 22 -65.79 -32.91 14.38
N SER A 23 -65.29 -33.19 13.21
CA SER A 23 -66.04 -33.47 11.97
C SER A 23 -66.36 -32.26 11.09
N PHE A 24 -65.52 -32.00 10.15
CA PHE A 24 -65.93 -31.80 8.76
C PHE A 24 -64.81 -32.26 7.80
N MET A 25 -64.81 -33.55 7.60
CA MET A 25 -64.12 -34.21 6.49
C MET A 25 -65.13 -34.47 5.41
N LYS A 26 -64.70 -34.18 4.13
CA LYS A 26 -65.37 -34.48 2.89
C LYS A 26 -66.29 -33.37 2.33
N LEU A 27 -65.66 -32.49 1.55
CA LEU A 27 -66.13 -32.10 0.20
C LEU A 27 -65.24 -31.01 -0.33
N PHE A 28 -64.15 -31.32 -0.97
CA PHE A 28 -63.44 -30.50 -2.00
C PHE A 28 -62.27 -31.30 -2.56
N HIS A 29 -62.58 -32.46 -3.13
CA HIS A 29 -61.76 -33.05 -4.19
C HIS A 29 -62.52 -32.89 -5.46
N ILE A 30 -61.87 -32.36 -6.46
CA ILE A 30 -62.24 -32.12 -7.84
C ILE A 30 -62.41 -30.62 -8.13
N LEU A 31 -61.32 -29.93 -8.43
CA LEU A 31 -61.11 -28.94 -9.44
C LEU A 31 -59.85 -28.09 -9.09
N CYS A 32 -58.65 -28.61 -9.34
CA CYS A 32 -57.43 -27.87 -9.53
C CYS A 32 -56.39 -28.77 -10.20
N ALA A 33 -56.77 -29.34 -11.34
CA ALA A 33 -55.84 -29.81 -12.33
C ALA A 33 -55.76 -28.74 -13.43
N ALA A 34 -54.58 -28.26 -13.72
CA ALA A 34 -54.22 -27.30 -14.75
C ALA A 34 -54.11 -25.82 -14.31
N PHE A 35 -53.01 -25.47 -13.65
CA PHE A 35 -52.17 -24.30 -13.92
C PHE A 35 -50.90 -24.39 -13.03
N GLY A 36 -50.08 -25.35 -13.32
CA GLY A 36 -48.70 -25.42 -12.78
C GLY A 36 -47.82 -24.43 -13.54
N LEU A 37 -47.92 -23.14 -13.26
CA LEU A 37 -46.86 -22.20 -13.56
C LEU A 37 -45.72 -22.46 -12.55
N ALA A 38 -44.75 -23.22 -13.02
CA ALA A 38 -43.42 -23.30 -12.39
C ALA A 38 -42.78 -21.93 -12.39
N VAL A 39 -42.97 -21.15 -11.35
CA VAL A 39 -42.08 -20.03 -11.04
C VAL A 39 -40.76 -20.65 -10.60
N SER A 40 -39.92 -21.00 -11.58
CA SER A 40 -38.50 -21.20 -11.34
C SER A 40 -37.98 -19.86 -10.80
N ALA A 41 -37.83 -19.76 -9.48
CA ALA A 41 -37.02 -18.75 -8.87
C ALA A 41 -35.59 -18.96 -9.41
N CYS A 42 -35.27 -18.26 -10.49
CA CYS A 42 -33.87 -18.03 -10.85
C CYS A 42 -33.26 -17.22 -9.71
N SER A 43 -32.75 -17.90 -8.69
CA SER A 43 -31.70 -17.30 -7.87
C SER A 43 -30.60 -16.88 -8.86
N PRO A 44 -30.19 -15.59 -8.89
CA PRO A 44 -29.06 -15.22 -9.69
C PRO A 44 -27.91 -16.10 -9.23
N LYS A 45 -27.38 -16.95 -10.14
CA LYS A 45 -26.08 -17.60 -9.89
C LYS A 45 -25.15 -16.47 -9.51
N PRO A 46 -24.31 -16.65 -8.46
CA PRO A 46 -23.23 -15.71 -8.22
C PRO A 46 -22.51 -15.55 -9.54
N GLN A 47 -22.48 -14.32 -10.04
CA GLN A 47 -21.73 -13.99 -11.25
C GLN A 47 -20.30 -14.39 -10.93
N ALA A 48 -19.78 -15.43 -11.58
CA ALA A 48 -18.40 -15.82 -11.42
C ALA A 48 -17.61 -14.54 -11.67
N SER A 49 -16.89 -14.06 -10.66
CA SER A 49 -15.97 -12.96 -10.82
C SER A 49 -15.05 -13.35 -11.98
N ALA A 50 -14.98 -12.52 -13.01
CA ALA A 50 -14.03 -12.76 -14.07
C ALA A 50 -12.68 -13.03 -13.41
N GLU A 51 -12.07 -14.19 -13.69
CA GLU A 51 -10.73 -14.49 -13.19
C GLU A 51 -9.81 -13.43 -13.81
N HIS A 52 -9.35 -12.48 -13.00
CA HIS A 52 -8.41 -11.48 -13.45
C HIS A 52 -7.09 -12.13 -13.83
N THR A 53 -6.51 -11.66 -14.91
CA THR A 53 -5.19 -12.11 -15.35
C THR A 53 -4.11 -11.32 -14.60
N PHE A 54 -2.92 -11.89 -14.50
CA PHE A 54 -1.76 -11.16 -14.00
C PHE A 54 -1.45 -9.94 -14.87
N ILE A 55 -1.05 -8.86 -14.25
CA ILE A 55 -0.53 -7.70 -14.99
C ILE A 55 0.84 -8.08 -15.56
N THR A 56 1.04 -7.85 -16.84
CA THR A 56 2.25 -8.18 -17.57
C THR A 56 2.85 -6.96 -18.25
N VAL A 57 4.06 -7.09 -18.81
CA VAL A 57 4.68 -6.10 -19.69
C VAL A 57 4.72 -6.67 -21.10
N ASN A 58 4.23 -5.93 -22.10
CA ASN A 58 4.28 -6.33 -23.49
C ASN A 58 5.63 -5.97 -24.16
N ASP A 59 5.84 -6.38 -25.39
CA ASP A 59 7.07 -6.13 -26.17
C ASP A 59 7.34 -4.64 -26.42
N SER A 60 6.30 -3.80 -26.31
CA SER A 60 6.42 -2.33 -26.42
C SER A 60 6.79 -1.67 -25.10
N GLY A 61 6.90 -2.42 -24.00
CA GLY A 61 7.23 -1.91 -22.67
C GLY A 61 6.03 -1.34 -21.91
N GLN A 62 4.80 -1.70 -22.26
CA GLN A 62 3.59 -1.21 -21.58
C GLN A 62 3.04 -2.26 -20.62
N PHE A 63 2.47 -1.82 -19.50
CA PHE A 63 1.65 -2.70 -18.68
C PHE A 63 0.40 -3.14 -19.42
N ILE A 64 0.06 -4.42 -19.31
CA ILE A 64 -1.17 -5.02 -19.83
C ILE A 64 -1.95 -5.62 -18.68
N ARG A 65 -3.22 -5.23 -18.55
CA ARG A 65 -4.20 -5.82 -17.65
C ARG A 65 -5.41 -6.26 -18.47
N ASP A 66 -5.82 -7.52 -18.34
CA ASP A 66 -6.97 -8.10 -19.06
C ASP A 66 -6.93 -7.83 -20.57
N GLY A 67 -5.73 -7.94 -21.15
CA GLY A 67 -5.48 -7.75 -22.59
C GLY A 67 -5.45 -6.30 -23.07
N LYS A 68 -5.48 -5.31 -22.18
CA LYS A 68 -5.49 -3.87 -22.54
C LYS A 68 -4.31 -3.14 -21.88
N PRO A 69 -3.78 -2.08 -22.52
CA PRO A 69 -2.82 -1.20 -21.87
C PRO A 69 -3.39 -0.67 -20.55
N TYR A 70 -2.56 -0.74 -19.50
CA TYR A 70 -2.95 -0.35 -18.15
C TYR A 70 -2.16 0.87 -17.68
N TYR A 71 -2.86 1.98 -17.47
CA TYR A 71 -2.35 3.23 -16.90
C TYR A 71 -3.22 3.59 -15.70
N TYR A 72 -2.62 4.18 -14.65
CA TYR A 72 -3.36 4.44 -13.43
C TYR A 72 -2.87 5.64 -12.64
N VAL A 73 -3.77 6.24 -11.87
CA VAL A 73 -3.47 7.06 -10.70
C VAL A 73 -3.85 6.25 -9.47
N GLY A 74 -2.84 5.81 -8.74
CA GLY A 74 -2.94 5.02 -7.53
C GLY A 74 -2.57 5.82 -6.28
N ALA A 75 -2.49 5.15 -5.14
CA ALA A 75 -2.15 5.75 -3.86
C ALA A 75 -1.16 4.89 -3.08
N ASN A 76 -0.32 5.52 -2.27
CA ASN A 76 0.37 4.85 -1.18
C ASN A 76 -0.59 4.64 -0.02
N PHE A 77 -0.70 3.40 0.47
CA PHE A 77 -1.51 3.01 1.62
C PHE A 77 -0.68 2.09 2.52
N TRP A 78 0.47 2.62 2.95
CA TRP A 78 1.52 1.86 3.62
C TRP A 78 1.05 1.11 4.88
N TYR A 79 0.06 1.63 5.61
CA TYR A 79 -0.46 1.05 6.86
C TYR A 79 -1.59 0.02 6.67
N GLY A 80 -1.82 -0.44 5.44
CA GLY A 80 -2.95 -1.35 5.11
C GLY A 80 -2.97 -2.64 5.93
N ALA A 81 -1.82 -3.27 6.18
CA ALA A 81 -1.72 -4.47 6.99
C ALA A 81 -2.12 -4.23 8.46
N ILE A 82 -1.73 -3.09 9.02
CA ILE A 82 -2.10 -2.71 10.40
C ILE A 82 -3.61 -2.46 10.47
N LEU A 83 -4.16 -1.66 9.56
CA LEU A 83 -5.59 -1.34 9.55
C LEU A 83 -6.47 -2.57 9.33
N GLY A 84 -5.99 -3.54 8.53
CA GLY A 84 -6.65 -4.84 8.28
C GLY A 84 -6.55 -5.81 9.45
N SER A 85 -5.72 -5.55 10.45
CA SER A 85 -5.51 -6.44 11.58
C SER A 85 -6.67 -6.39 12.60
N THR A 86 -6.68 -7.35 13.52
CA THR A 86 -7.59 -7.37 14.68
C THR A 86 -6.91 -6.88 15.95
N GLY A 87 -5.65 -6.44 15.85
CA GLY A 87 -4.84 -5.97 16.97
C GLY A 87 -4.83 -4.45 17.11
N LYS A 88 -3.82 -3.94 17.82
CA LYS A 88 -3.61 -2.50 17.99
C LYS A 88 -3.48 -1.80 16.63
N GLY A 89 -4.14 -0.68 16.47
CA GLY A 89 -4.18 0.09 15.22
C GLY A 89 -5.06 -0.51 14.13
N GLY A 90 -5.66 -1.70 14.35
CA GLY A 90 -6.58 -2.33 13.41
C GLY A 90 -7.99 -1.74 13.50
N ASP A 91 -8.57 -1.47 12.35
CA ASP A 91 -9.97 -1.06 12.19
C ASP A 91 -10.49 -1.50 10.82
N ARG A 92 -11.09 -2.68 10.77
CA ARG A 92 -11.65 -3.25 9.54
C ARG A 92 -12.85 -2.47 9.01
N GLN A 93 -13.60 -1.78 9.86
CA GLN A 93 -14.71 -0.94 9.40
C GLN A 93 -14.18 0.30 8.68
N ARG A 94 -13.16 0.94 9.23
CA ARG A 94 -12.45 2.02 8.58
C ARG A 94 -11.81 1.52 7.27
N LEU A 95 -11.15 0.36 7.28
CA LEU A 95 -10.56 -0.23 6.08
C LEU A 95 -11.57 -0.39 4.94
N HIS A 96 -12.74 -0.96 5.22
CA HIS A 96 -13.80 -1.10 4.20
C HIS A 96 -14.21 0.26 3.63
N LYS A 97 -14.46 1.24 4.50
CA LYS A 97 -14.84 2.59 4.11
C LYS A 97 -13.75 3.27 3.25
N GLU A 98 -12.47 3.09 3.61
CA GLU A 98 -11.32 3.61 2.87
C GLU A 98 -11.25 2.99 1.46
N LEU A 99 -11.33 1.66 1.36
CA LEU A 99 -11.23 0.96 0.08
C LEU A 99 -12.44 1.22 -0.82
N ASP A 100 -13.65 1.27 -0.28
CA ASP A 100 -14.86 1.61 -1.03
C ASP A 100 -14.78 3.04 -1.57
N PHE A 101 -14.27 3.98 -0.79
CA PHE A 101 -14.09 5.36 -1.21
C PHE A 101 -13.04 5.47 -2.32
N LEU A 102 -11.87 4.85 -2.14
CA LEU A 102 -10.80 4.83 -3.15
C LEU A 102 -11.29 4.24 -4.46
N LYS A 103 -11.96 3.09 -4.42
CA LYS A 103 -12.57 2.47 -5.61
C LYS A 103 -13.56 3.41 -6.30
N ASN A 104 -14.40 4.10 -5.52
CA ASN A 104 -15.40 5.03 -6.06
C ASN A 104 -14.78 6.26 -6.75
N ILE A 105 -13.60 6.69 -6.34
CA ILE A 105 -12.85 7.77 -7.03
C ILE A 105 -11.90 7.24 -8.12
N GLY A 106 -11.99 5.95 -8.44
CA GLY A 106 -11.25 5.31 -9.53
C GLY A 106 -9.84 4.84 -9.18
N VAL A 107 -9.39 5.00 -7.92
CA VAL A 107 -8.11 4.45 -7.45
C VAL A 107 -8.24 2.94 -7.32
N SER A 108 -7.47 2.20 -8.12
CA SER A 108 -7.49 0.74 -8.16
C SER A 108 -6.13 0.10 -7.91
N ASN A 109 -5.07 0.90 -7.75
CA ASN A 109 -3.73 0.43 -7.45
C ASN A 109 -3.25 1.05 -6.14
N LEU A 110 -2.80 0.21 -5.20
CA LEU A 110 -2.27 0.65 -3.91
C LEU A 110 -0.85 0.13 -3.71
N ARG A 111 0.04 1.01 -3.28
CA ARG A 111 1.39 0.63 -2.86
C ARG A 111 1.41 0.49 -1.34
N VAL A 112 1.84 -0.66 -0.83
CA VAL A 112 1.60 -1.10 0.54
C VAL A 112 2.86 -1.72 1.15
N LEU A 113 3.19 -1.33 2.39
CA LEU A 113 4.21 -2.01 3.19
C LEU A 113 3.65 -3.34 3.69
N VAL A 114 4.39 -4.43 3.53
CA VAL A 114 3.99 -5.74 4.09
C VAL A 114 3.91 -5.69 5.62
N GLY A 115 4.71 -4.85 6.25
CA GLY A 115 4.73 -4.55 7.68
C GLY A 115 6.09 -4.03 8.12
N ALA A 116 6.14 -3.40 9.29
CA ALA A 116 7.36 -2.88 9.87
C ALA A 116 8.19 -3.97 10.56
N ASP A 117 9.49 -3.71 10.67
CA ASP A 117 10.42 -4.51 11.46
C ASP A 117 10.70 -3.84 12.81
N GLY A 118 11.01 -4.61 13.83
CA GLY A 118 11.52 -4.05 15.07
C GLY A 118 10.95 -4.58 16.32
N PRO A 119 11.34 -4.09 17.50
CA PRO A 119 10.43 -4.03 18.64
C PRO A 119 9.51 -2.82 18.51
N ASP A 120 8.31 -2.92 19.11
CA ASP A 120 7.41 -1.79 19.32
C ASP A 120 7.98 -0.80 20.34
N GLY A 121 7.50 0.45 20.31
CA GLY A 121 7.82 1.47 21.30
C GLY A 121 9.08 2.27 21.02
N VAL A 122 9.66 2.14 19.85
CA VAL A 122 10.76 2.99 19.41
C VAL A 122 10.17 4.29 18.83
N LYS A 123 10.72 5.43 19.27
CA LYS A 123 10.26 6.75 18.83
C LYS A 123 10.28 6.85 17.30
N THR A 124 9.19 7.37 16.72
CA THR A 124 9.02 7.57 15.27
C THR A 124 8.99 6.31 14.41
N ARG A 125 9.00 5.12 15.02
CA ARG A 125 8.83 3.87 14.29
C ARG A 125 7.40 3.41 14.27
N VAL A 126 6.97 2.87 13.13
CA VAL A 126 5.65 2.28 12.95
C VAL A 126 5.48 1.05 13.85
N GLU A 127 4.34 0.97 14.54
CA GLU A 127 3.95 -0.17 15.39
C GLU A 127 2.44 -0.49 15.25
N PRO A 128 2.00 -1.74 15.44
CA PRO A 128 2.80 -2.93 15.79
C PRO A 128 3.68 -3.39 14.62
N ALA A 129 4.86 -3.90 14.95
CA ALA A 129 5.75 -4.47 13.96
C ALA A 129 5.24 -5.82 13.43
N LEU A 130 5.56 -6.11 12.17
CA LEU A 130 5.33 -7.41 11.54
C LEU A 130 6.40 -8.41 11.96
N GLN A 131 7.68 -8.06 11.80
CA GLN A 131 8.80 -8.92 12.17
C GLN A 131 9.42 -8.38 13.46
N VAL A 132 9.12 -8.99 14.60
CA VAL A 132 9.52 -8.50 15.93
C VAL A 132 10.94 -8.89 16.30
N ALA A 133 11.49 -9.91 15.67
CA ALA A 133 12.87 -10.36 15.74
C ALA A 133 13.17 -11.16 14.45
N PRO A 134 14.43 -11.46 14.12
CA PRO A 134 14.77 -12.18 12.89
C PRO A 134 14.01 -13.49 12.73
N GLY A 135 13.12 -13.56 11.73
CA GLY A 135 12.27 -14.72 11.46
C GLY A 135 11.12 -14.95 12.45
N VAL A 136 10.87 -14.02 13.38
CA VAL A 136 9.76 -14.07 14.33
C VAL A 136 8.69 -13.05 13.92
N TYR A 137 7.55 -13.55 13.50
CA TYR A 137 6.49 -12.72 12.92
C TYR A 137 5.29 -12.55 13.86
N ASN A 138 4.74 -11.34 13.84
CA ASN A 138 3.48 -11.01 14.50
C ASN A 138 2.31 -11.52 13.64
N ASP A 139 1.70 -12.60 14.10
CA ASP A 139 0.62 -13.28 13.39
C ASP A 139 -0.62 -12.38 13.20
N THR A 140 -0.84 -11.41 14.08
CA THR A 140 -1.93 -10.44 13.97
C THR A 140 -1.74 -9.50 12.77
N ILE A 141 -0.51 -9.07 12.49
CA ILE A 141 -0.20 -8.22 11.32
C ILE A 141 -0.20 -9.05 10.04
N LEU A 142 0.27 -10.30 10.08
CA LEU A 142 0.13 -11.23 8.95
C LEU A 142 -1.34 -11.48 8.59
N ASP A 143 -2.19 -11.68 9.60
CA ASP A 143 -3.64 -11.79 9.40
C ASP A 143 -4.22 -10.52 8.79
N GLY A 144 -3.77 -9.35 9.25
CA GLY A 144 -4.16 -8.06 8.70
C GLY A 144 -3.77 -7.89 7.25
N LEU A 145 -2.57 -8.29 6.85
CA LEU A 145 -2.11 -8.27 5.46
C LEU A 145 -2.96 -9.19 4.58
N ASP A 146 -3.21 -10.44 5.04
CA ASP A 146 -4.06 -11.39 4.32
C ASP A 146 -5.48 -10.85 4.15
N TYR A 147 -6.05 -10.27 5.20
CA TYR A 147 -7.37 -9.65 5.16
C TYR A 147 -7.42 -8.49 4.18
N PHE A 148 -6.44 -7.59 4.24
CA PHE A 148 -6.31 -6.44 3.34
C PHE A 148 -6.27 -6.89 1.87
N MET A 149 -5.42 -7.85 1.52
CA MET A 149 -5.31 -8.38 0.16
C MET A 149 -6.63 -9.01 -0.31
N ASN A 150 -7.31 -9.76 0.56
CA ASN A 150 -8.62 -10.33 0.24
C ASN A 150 -9.70 -9.25 0.02
N GLU A 151 -9.65 -8.15 0.76
CA GLU A 151 -10.57 -7.01 0.58
C GLU A 151 -10.29 -6.23 -0.72
N LEU A 152 -9.02 -6.14 -1.16
CA LEU A 152 -8.68 -5.61 -2.49
C LEU A 152 -9.24 -6.48 -3.59
N LYS A 153 -9.07 -7.81 -3.49
CA LYS A 153 -9.61 -8.77 -4.46
C LYS A 153 -11.11 -8.61 -4.67
N LYS A 154 -11.88 -8.48 -3.60
CA LYS A 154 -13.34 -8.27 -3.64
C LYS A 154 -13.75 -6.99 -4.38
N ARG A 155 -12.85 -6.01 -4.45
CA ARG A 155 -13.07 -4.69 -5.07
C ARG A 155 -12.42 -4.53 -6.42
N ASP A 156 -11.82 -5.58 -6.96
CA ASP A 156 -11.03 -5.49 -8.20
C ASP A 156 -9.97 -4.37 -8.11
N MET A 157 -9.24 -4.37 -7.02
CA MET A 157 -8.09 -3.49 -6.77
C MET A 157 -6.82 -4.32 -6.75
N THR A 158 -5.69 -3.69 -7.05
CA THR A 158 -4.37 -4.35 -7.04
C THR A 158 -3.44 -3.71 -6.03
N ALA A 159 -2.44 -4.48 -5.58
CA ALA A 159 -1.39 -4.01 -4.69
C ALA A 159 0.00 -4.16 -5.30
N VAL A 160 0.87 -3.20 -5.00
CA VAL A 160 2.33 -3.34 -5.04
C VAL A 160 2.79 -3.51 -3.61
N LEU A 161 3.37 -4.66 -3.28
CA LEU A 161 3.83 -4.97 -1.92
C LEU A 161 5.34 -4.77 -1.80
N TYR A 162 5.78 -3.77 -1.02
CA TYR A 162 7.19 -3.60 -0.74
C TYR A 162 7.62 -4.30 0.56
N LEU A 163 8.75 -5.02 0.45
CA LEU A 163 9.18 -6.03 1.42
C LEU A 163 10.08 -5.47 2.52
N ASN A 164 10.69 -4.31 2.30
CA ASN A 164 11.65 -3.70 3.20
C ASN A 164 11.63 -2.17 3.05
N ASN A 165 12.45 -1.50 3.83
CA ASN A 165 12.66 -0.06 3.79
C ASN A 165 14.14 0.25 4.01
N SER A 166 14.67 1.27 3.35
CA SER A 166 16.00 1.77 3.72
C SER A 166 15.96 2.67 4.94
N TRP A 167 14.79 3.28 5.18
CA TRP A 167 14.57 4.23 6.27
C TRP A 167 14.09 3.55 7.55
N GLU A 168 14.43 4.15 8.67
CA GLU A 168 14.22 3.60 10.00
C GLU A 168 12.74 3.63 10.45
N TRP A 169 11.90 4.48 9.86
CA TRP A 169 10.50 4.62 10.30
C TRP A 169 9.68 3.31 10.26
N SER A 170 10.13 2.31 9.53
CA SER A 170 9.58 0.95 9.60
C SER A 170 10.65 -0.10 9.93
N GLY A 171 11.70 0.28 10.64
CA GLY A 171 12.81 -0.59 11.05
C GLY A 171 13.96 -0.61 10.05
N GLY A 172 13.73 -1.19 8.89
CA GLY A 172 14.61 -1.10 7.74
C GLY A 172 16.07 -1.52 7.96
N TYR A 173 16.97 -0.93 7.16
CA TYR A 173 18.38 -1.31 7.16
C TYR A 173 19.05 -1.21 8.54
N SER A 174 18.71 -0.17 9.31
CA SER A 174 19.25 0.03 10.64
C SER A 174 19.02 -1.18 11.55
N LEU A 175 17.82 -1.75 11.46
CA LEU A 175 17.46 -2.89 12.29
C LEU A 175 18.07 -4.21 11.80
N TYR A 176 18.14 -4.44 10.50
CA TYR A 176 18.83 -5.62 9.95
C TYR A 176 20.32 -5.62 10.29
N LEU A 177 20.95 -4.45 10.33
CA LEU A 177 22.32 -4.30 10.81
C LEU A 177 22.45 -4.65 12.30
N GLN A 178 21.57 -4.16 13.16
CA GLN A 178 21.54 -4.53 14.57
C GLN A 178 21.40 -6.06 14.73
N TRP A 179 20.43 -6.65 14.04
CA TRP A 179 20.18 -8.10 14.13
C TRP A 179 21.33 -8.96 13.61
N SER A 180 22.17 -8.41 12.76
CA SER A 180 23.35 -9.09 12.23
C SER A 180 24.66 -8.77 12.98
N GLY A 181 24.58 -8.07 14.11
CA GLY A 181 25.71 -7.85 15.01
C GLY A 181 26.58 -6.61 14.73
N HIS A 182 26.03 -5.61 14.01
CA HIS A 182 26.72 -4.36 13.72
C HIS A 182 26.53 -3.26 14.80
N GLY A 183 26.13 -3.64 16.01
CA GLY A 183 25.81 -2.71 17.10
C GLY A 183 24.32 -2.37 17.15
N ASP A 184 23.96 -1.40 18.00
CA ASP A 184 22.57 -0.97 18.17
C ASP A 184 22.06 -0.21 16.96
N ALA A 185 20.77 -0.39 16.64
CA ALA A 185 20.12 0.32 15.55
C ALA A 185 20.11 1.83 15.82
N VAL A 186 20.51 2.59 14.84
CA VAL A 186 20.52 4.06 14.89
C VAL A 186 19.17 4.60 14.44
N VAL A 187 18.57 5.49 15.25
CA VAL A 187 17.26 6.10 15.06
C VAL A 187 17.43 7.60 14.80
N PRO A 188 17.10 8.13 13.63
CA PRO A 188 17.34 9.53 13.30
C PRO A 188 16.75 10.53 14.30
N ALA A 189 15.57 10.23 14.85
CA ALA A 189 14.89 11.08 15.85
C ALA A 189 15.58 11.10 17.23
N ILE A 190 16.52 10.19 17.48
CA ILE A 190 17.27 10.06 18.74
C ILE A 190 18.74 10.44 18.51
N ASP A 191 19.34 9.88 17.46
CA ASP A 191 20.78 9.93 17.23
C ASP A 191 21.19 10.96 16.15
N GLY A 192 20.20 11.46 15.40
CA GLY A 192 20.38 12.40 14.31
C GLY A 192 20.67 11.75 12.95
N TRP A 193 20.32 12.47 11.88
CA TRP A 193 20.49 12.02 10.51
C TRP A 193 21.94 11.68 10.11
N PRO A 194 22.97 12.46 10.49
CA PRO A 194 24.35 12.11 10.14
C PRO A 194 24.79 10.76 10.70
N ALA A 195 24.42 10.43 11.95
CA ALA A 195 24.74 9.15 12.57
C ALA A 195 24.00 8.00 11.87
N PHE A 196 22.72 8.22 11.52
CA PHE A 196 21.94 7.24 10.78
C PHE A 196 22.57 6.94 9.40
N MET A 197 22.89 7.95 8.62
CA MET A 197 23.46 7.79 7.27
C MET A 197 24.82 7.06 7.34
N ASP A 198 25.64 7.38 8.34
CA ASP A 198 26.94 6.71 8.55
C ASP A 198 26.78 5.25 8.97
N TYR A 199 25.74 4.94 9.72
CA TYR A 199 25.45 3.57 10.15
C TYR A 199 24.88 2.71 9.03
N VAL A 200 23.85 3.18 8.32
CA VAL A 200 23.11 2.37 7.34
C VAL A 200 23.89 2.11 6.04
N LYS A 201 24.92 2.90 5.72
CA LYS A 201 25.80 2.61 4.57
C LYS A 201 26.47 1.22 4.64
N GLN A 202 26.58 0.64 5.86
CA GLN A 202 27.14 -0.69 6.08
C GLN A 202 26.22 -1.79 5.49
N TYR A 203 24.92 -1.52 5.30
CA TYR A 203 23.99 -2.55 4.83
C TYR A 203 24.36 -3.09 3.44
N ALA A 204 24.78 -2.23 2.53
CA ALA A 204 25.21 -2.64 1.20
C ALA A 204 26.43 -3.58 1.23
N LEU A 205 27.23 -3.51 2.30
CA LEU A 205 28.46 -4.30 2.51
C LEU A 205 28.25 -5.51 3.44
N SER A 206 27.08 -5.66 4.05
CA SER A 206 26.82 -6.68 5.08
C SER A 206 26.06 -7.89 4.51
N ASP A 207 26.80 -8.94 4.15
CA ASP A 207 26.21 -10.21 3.72
C ASP A 207 25.29 -10.82 4.80
N SER A 208 25.62 -10.65 6.09
CA SER A 208 24.82 -11.17 7.19
C SER A 208 23.47 -10.45 7.33
N ALA A 209 23.43 -9.11 7.20
CA ALA A 209 22.18 -8.36 7.22
C ALA A 209 21.31 -8.71 6.00
N GLN A 210 21.92 -8.80 4.82
CA GLN A 210 21.24 -9.18 3.59
C GLN A 210 20.71 -10.62 3.63
N ALA A 211 21.41 -11.55 4.29
CA ALA A 211 20.94 -12.92 4.49
C ALA A 211 19.69 -13.01 5.39
N LEU A 212 19.55 -12.12 6.39
CA LEU A 212 18.34 -12.03 7.19
C LEU A 212 17.17 -11.53 6.35
N PHE A 213 17.41 -10.52 5.52
CA PHE A 213 16.38 -10.04 4.60
C PHE A 213 15.97 -11.09 3.56
N ALA A 214 16.91 -11.87 3.03
CA ALA A 214 16.59 -12.96 2.11
C ALA A 214 15.62 -13.98 2.72
N LYS A 215 15.78 -14.32 4.01
CA LYS A 215 14.82 -15.19 4.72
C LYS A 215 13.43 -14.54 4.86
N HIS A 216 13.38 -13.23 5.06
CA HIS A 216 12.12 -12.49 5.09
C HIS A 216 11.41 -12.53 3.71
N VAL A 217 12.17 -12.36 2.63
CA VAL A 217 11.67 -12.51 1.25
C VAL A 217 11.04 -13.90 1.06
N ASP A 218 11.76 -14.98 1.40
CA ASP A 218 11.25 -16.34 1.26
C ASP A 218 9.95 -16.55 2.03
N TYR A 219 9.87 -16.01 3.25
CA TYR A 219 8.71 -16.16 4.12
C TYR A 219 7.47 -15.42 3.58
N ILE A 220 7.63 -14.17 3.16
CA ILE A 220 6.50 -13.35 2.70
C ILE A 220 6.05 -13.78 1.31
N VAL A 221 6.98 -13.98 0.36
CA VAL A 221 6.63 -14.38 -1.01
C VAL A 221 5.99 -15.77 -1.03
N GLY A 222 6.48 -16.70 -0.20
CA GLY A 222 5.94 -18.06 -0.07
C GLY A 222 4.60 -18.18 0.66
N ARG A 223 4.00 -17.06 1.10
CA ARG A 223 2.81 -17.06 1.95
C ARG A 223 1.56 -17.51 1.20
N THR A 224 0.65 -18.18 1.93
CA THR A 224 -0.72 -18.46 1.50
C THR A 224 -1.68 -17.57 2.28
N ASN A 225 -2.58 -16.88 1.58
CA ASN A 225 -3.59 -16.01 2.18
C ASN A 225 -4.64 -16.85 2.91
N ARG A 226 -4.89 -16.55 4.20
CA ARG A 226 -5.81 -17.30 5.07
C ARG A 226 -7.28 -17.14 4.69
N TYR A 227 -7.65 -16.06 4.01
CA TYR A 227 -9.04 -15.73 3.70
C TYR A 227 -9.53 -16.32 2.38
N ASN A 228 -8.66 -16.44 1.38
CA ASN A 228 -9.02 -16.95 0.07
C ASN A 228 -8.30 -18.26 -0.31
N GLY A 229 -7.32 -18.69 0.50
CA GLY A 229 -6.55 -19.92 0.29
C GLY A 229 -5.56 -19.91 -0.87
N LEU A 230 -5.39 -18.77 -1.56
CA LEU A 230 -4.41 -18.64 -2.64
C LEU A 230 -3.03 -18.36 -2.07
N LYS A 231 -2.01 -18.93 -2.69
CA LYS A 231 -0.66 -18.42 -2.48
C LYS A 231 -0.57 -17.01 -3.02
N TYR A 232 0.24 -16.16 -2.41
CA TYR A 232 0.44 -14.80 -2.91
C TYR A 232 1.00 -14.82 -4.33
N THR A 233 1.84 -15.82 -4.65
CA THR A 233 2.39 -16.04 -5.99
C THR A 233 1.35 -16.49 -7.05
N GLU A 234 0.12 -16.78 -6.63
CA GLU A 234 -0.97 -17.22 -7.49
C GLU A 234 -2.16 -16.21 -7.49
N ASP A 235 -2.08 -15.13 -6.73
CA ASP A 235 -3.18 -14.16 -6.60
C ASP A 235 -2.96 -12.91 -7.49
N PRO A 236 -3.69 -12.74 -8.61
CA PRO A 236 -3.55 -11.59 -9.51
C PRO A 236 -3.95 -10.24 -8.87
N THR A 237 -4.44 -10.23 -7.63
CA THR A 237 -4.61 -9.02 -6.83
C THR A 237 -3.26 -8.36 -6.52
N LEU A 238 -2.20 -9.16 -6.40
CA LEU A 238 -0.84 -8.64 -6.35
C LEU A 238 -0.39 -8.27 -7.76
N MET A 239 -0.05 -7.00 -7.97
CA MET A 239 0.56 -6.54 -9.22
C MET A 239 2.06 -6.84 -9.24
N SER A 240 2.73 -6.49 -8.16
CA SER A 240 4.20 -6.52 -8.11
C SER A 240 4.72 -6.76 -6.70
N TRP A 241 5.77 -7.55 -6.61
CA TRP A 241 6.71 -7.51 -5.49
C TRP A 241 7.67 -6.35 -5.68
N GLN A 242 7.90 -5.61 -4.62
CA GLN A 242 8.88 -4.53 -4.61
C GLN A 242 9.96 -4.81 -3.56
N ILE A 243 11.23 -4.70 -3.95
CA ILE A 243 12.36 -5.09 -3.08
C ILE A 243 12.35 -4.27 -1.80
N GLY A 244 12.13 -2.97 -1.89
CA GLY A 244 12.08 -2.12 -0.71
C GLY A 244 11.50 -0.74 -0.99
N ASN A 245 11.30 0.03 0.07
CA ASN A 245 11.04 1.44 -0.02
C ASN A 245 12.37 2.19 -0.09
N GLU A 246 12.58 2.91 -1.19
CA GLU A 246 13.73 3.78 -1.40
C GLU A 246 15.10 3.13 -1.09
N PRO A 247 15.37 1.92 -1.64
CA PRO A 247 16.63 1.25 -1.38
C PRO A 247 17.82 2.10 -1.89
N ARG A 248 18.87 2.22 -1.06
CA ARG A 248 20.05 3.05 -1.35
C ARG A 248 21.34 2.35 -0.97
N ALA A 249 22.45 2.82 -1.61
CA ALA A 249 23.80 2.46 -1.22
C ALA A 249 24.33 3.25 -0.02
N PHE A 250 23.88 4.49 0.16
CA PHE A 250 24.29 5.46 1.19
C PHE A 250 25.79 5.84 1.14
N SER A 251 26.54 5.35 0.19
CA SER A 251 27.96 5.68 -0.01
C SER A 251 28.45 5.33 -1.41
N GLU A 252 29.52 5.96 -1.83
CA GLU A 252 30.17 5.65 -3.11
C GLU A 252 30.69 4.21 -3.15
N GLU A 253 31.32 3.76 -2.05
CA GLU A 253 31.83 2.41 -1.88
C GLU A 253 30.72 1.35 -1.93
N GLY A 254 29.53 1.69 -1.43
CA GLY A 254 28.34 0.83 -1.41
C GLY A 254 27.68 0.60 -2.76
N LYS A 255 27.91 1.43 -3.79
CA LYS A 255 27.18 1.38 -5.07
C LYS A 255 27.23 0.01 -5.76
N ALA A 256 28.43 -0.50 -6.00
CA ALA A 256 28.59 -1.77 -6.69
C ALA A 256 28.08 -2.98 -5.88
N PRO A 257 28.34 -3.12 -4.56
CA PRO A 257 27.68 -4.13 -3.72
C PRO A 257 26.16 -4.00 -3.68
N PHE A 258 25.64 -2.79 -3.61
CA PHE A 258 24.19 -2.51 -3.64
C PHE A 258 23.54 -3.00 -4.95
N ALA A 259 24.11 -2.68 -6.10
CA ALA A 259 23.59 -3.18 -7.38
C ALA A 259 23.57 -4.71 -7.44
N ARG A 260 24.62 -5.37 -6.94
CA ARG A 260 24.66 -6.85 -6.85
C ARG A 260 23.61 -7.41 -5.91
N TRP A 261 23.37 -6.74 -4.75
CA TRP A 261 22.33 -7.15 -3.82
C TRP A 261 20.93 -7.02 -4.45
N MET A 262 20.63 -5.90 -5.12
CA MET A 262 19.35 -5.71 -5.82
C MET A 262 19.09 -6.81 -6.84
N SER A 263 20.10 -7.16 -7.65
CA SER A 263 19.99 -8.25 -8.62
C SER A 263 19.78 -9.62 -7.97
N ARG A 264 20.49 -9.91 -6.86
CA ARG A 264 20.28 -11.18 -6.12
C ARG A 264 18.86 -11.29 -5.57
N VAL A 265 18.33 -10.21 -4.99
CA VAL A 265 16.96 -10.22 -4.44
C VAL A 265 15.93 -10.35 -5.55
N ALA A 266 16.09 -9.63 -6.66
CA ALA A 266 15.20 -9.76 -7.81
C ALA A 266 15.20 -11.21 -8.37
N ALA A 267 16.36 -11.83 -8.49
CA ALA A 267 16.49 -13.22 -8.91
C ALA A 267 15.85 -14.21 -7.91
N GLN A 268 16.01 -13.95 -6.60
CA GLN A 268 15.38 -14.77 -5.55
C GLN A 268 13.85 -14.69 -5.64
N ILE A 269 13.28 -13.49 -5.75
CA ILE A 269 11.83 -13.33 -5.90
C ILE A 269 11.36 -14.02 -7.19
N ARG A 270 12.07 -13.86 -8.31
CA ARG A 270 11.71 -14.49 -9.58
C ARG A 270 11.76 -16.02 -9.50
N ALA A 271 12.67 -16.60 -8.74
CA ALA A 271 12.73 -18.04 -8.51
C ALA A 271 11.56 -18.58 -7.69
N LEU A 272 10.99 -17.76 -6.80
CA LEU A 272 9.82 -18.09 -5.98
C LEU A 272 8.50 -17.82 -6.73
N ASP A 273 8.50 -16.81 -7.59
CA ASP A 273 7.31 -16.29 -8.26
C ASP A 273 7.58 -15.94 -9.72
N ALA A 274 7.06 -16.79 -10.60
CA ALA A 274 7.17 -16.61 -12.05
C ALA A 274 6.08 -15.67 -12.63
N ASN A 275 5.04 -15.36 -11.87
CA ASN A 275 3.83 -14.70 -12.37
C ASN A 275 3.85 -13.18 -12.23
N HIS A 276 4.28 -12.69 -11.08
CA HIS A 276 4.16 -11.27 -10.77
C HIS A 276 5.31 -10.42 -11.30
N LEU A 277 5.04 -9.15 -11.45
CA LEU A 277 6.06 -8.15 -11.72
C LEU A 277 6.98 -7.99 -10.49
N ILE A 278 8.20 -7.53 -10.74
CA ILE A 278 9.17 -7.21 -9.69
C ILE A 278 9.71 -5.81 -9.97
N SER A 279 9.81 -5.01 -8.92
CA SER A 279 10.36 -3.66 -9.00
C SER A 279 11.34 -3.37 -7.87
N SER A 280 12.15 -2.34 -8.07
CA SER A 280 13.20 -1.94 -7.12
C SER A 280 12.64 -1.17 -5.93
N GLY A 281 11.68 -0.26 -6.16
CA GLY A 281 11.21 0.77 -5.23
C GLY A 281 12.15 1.97 -5.12
N SER A 282 12.98 2.19 -6.13
CA SER A 282 13.97 3.25 -6.18
C SER A 282 13.35 4.65 -6.32
N GLU A 283 13.97 5.65 -5.71
CA GLU A 283 13.66 7.06 -5.96
C GLU A 283 14.11 7.55 -7.35
N GLY A 284 14.83 6.73 -8.10
CA GLY A 284 15.52 7.13 -9.31
C GLY A 284 17.00 7.43 -9.06
N SER A 285 17.57 8.36 -9.85
CA SER A 285 18.97 8.76 -9.70
C SER A 285 19.27 9.35 -8.32
N TRP A 286 18.31 10.05 -7.71
CA TRP A 286 18.47 10.58 -6.36
C TRP A 286 18.73 9.46 -5.33
N GLY A 287 17.97 8.38 -5.38
CA GLY A 287 18.18 7.18 -4.55
C GLY A 287 19.39 6.34 -4.95
N CYS A 288 20.01 6.64 -6.08
CA CYS A 288 21.25 6.03 -6.56
C CYS A 288 22.46 6.95 -6.36
N GLU A 289 22.49 7.74 -5.31
CA GLU A 289 23.59 8.69 -5.00
C GLU A 289 23.84 9.69 -6.15
N ASN A 290 22.78 10.16 -6.81
CA ASN A 290 22.78 11.00 -8.02
C ASN A 290 23.52 10.38 -9.22
N ASP A 291 23.60 9.06 -9.27
CA ASP A 291 24.28 8.30 -10.32
C ASP A 291 23.27 7.61 -11.24
N MET A 292 23.05 8.20 -12.42
CA MET A 292 22.15 7.62 -13.42
C MET A 292 22.68 6.30 -13.98
N ALA A 293 24.00 6.08 -13.98
CA ALA A 293 24.56 4.80 -14.45
C ALA A 293 24.25 3.67 -13.46
N LEU A 294 24.27 3.94 -12.15
CA LEU A 294 23.84 2.98 -11.14
C LEU A 294 22.33 2.68 -11.26
N PHE A 295 21.50 3.71 -11.46
CA PHE A 295 20.08 3.55 -11.71
C PHE A 295 19.83 2.67 -12.94
N GLU A 296 20.51 2.95 -14.04
CA GLU A 296 20.40 2.16 -15.27
C GLU A 296 20.87 0.71 -15.04
N GLN A 297 21.99 0.49 -14.36
CA GLN A 297 22.51 -0.83 -14.07
C GLN A 297 21.51 -1.70 -13.31
N ILE A 298 20.84 -1.15 -12.29
CA ILE A 298 19.83 -1.86 -11.51
C ILE A 298 18.62 -2.21 -12.39
N HIS A 299 18.14 -1.26 -13.17
CA HIS A 299 16.91 -1.45 -13.95
C HIS A 299 17.14 -2.17 -15.29
N ALA A 300 18.40 -2.39 -15.70
CA ALA A 300 18.76 -3.29 -16.79
C ALA A 300 18.59 -4.76 -16.44
N ASP A 301 18.52 -5.13 -15.14
CA ASP A 301 18.33 -6.51 -14.71
C ASP A 301 17.05 -7.11 -15.31
N PRO A 302 17.11 -8.30 -15.96
CA PRO A 302 15.94 -8.89 -16.60
C PRO A 302 14.83 -9.29 -15.62
N ASN A 303 15.13 -9.48 -14.34
CA ASN A 303 14.14 -9.79 -13.33
C ASN A 303 13.38 -8.55 -12.83
N ILE A 304 13.94 -7.34 -12.99
CA ILE A 304 13.24 -6.08 -12.71
C ILE A 304 12.32 -5.76 -13.88
N SER A 305 11.02 -5.78 -13.63
CA SER A 305 9.99 -5.69 -14.68
C SER A 305 9.70 -4.26 -15.12
N TYR A 306 9.85 -3.28 -14.25
CA TYR A 306 9.60 -1.87 -14.52
C TYR A 306 10.44 -0.96 -13.62
N LEU A 307 10.55 0.30 -14.02
CA LEU A 307 11.32 1.33 -13.33
C LEU A 307 10.46 2.06 -12.30
N ASN A 308 11.07 2.45 -11.19
CA ASN A 308 10.45 3.30 -10.17
C ASN A 308 11.22 4.61 -10.06
N ILE A 309 10.47 5.69 -9.85
CA ILE A 309 11.00 6.99 -9.42
C ILE A 309 10.09 7.58 -8.37
N HIS A 310 10.65 8.36 -7.45
CA HIS A 310 9.94 9.20 -6.48
C HIS A 310 10.34 10.65 -6.72
N ILE A 311 9.45 11.59 -6.44
CA ILE A 311 9.73 13.02 -6.63
C ILE A 311 9.18 13.80 -5.43
N TRP A 312 10.10 14.42 -4.70
CA TRP A 312 9.82 15.14 -3.47
C TRP A 312 10.22 16.62 -3.57
N PRO A 313 9.38 17.50 -4.16
CA PRO A 313 9.76 18.90 -4.41
C PRO A 313 10.18 19.67 -3.16
N TYR A 314 9.53 19.40 -2.02
CA TYR A 314 9.89 20.04 -0.76
C TYR A 314 11.20 19.49 -0.19
N ASN A 315 11.33 18.16 -0.06
CA ASN A 315 12.50 17.51 0.50
C ASN A 315 13.77 17.77 -0.33
N TRP A 316 13.62 17.91 -1.64
CA TRP A 316 14.72 18.23 -2.57
C TRP A 316 14.93 19.75 -2.74
N SER A 317 14.32 20.58 -1.91
CA SER A 317 14.47 22.03 -1.91
C SER A 317 14.10 22.71 -3.24
N TRP A 318 13.22 22.08 -4.02
CA TRP A 318 12.66 22.72 -5.22
C TRP A 318 11.60 23.75 -4.86
N VAL A 319 10.93 23.54 -3.73
CA VAL A 319 10.03 24.51 -3.07
C VAL A 319 10.45 24.70 -1.62
N LYS A 320 9.90 25.74 -0.97
CA LYS A 320 10.12 26.05 0.43
C LYS A 320 8.77 26.22 1.13
N ALA A 321 8.75 26.05 2.45
CA ALA A 321 7.53 26.12 3.26
C ALA A 321 6.78 27.46 3.11
N ASP A 322 7.53 28.58 2.96
CA ASP A 322 7.02 29.92 2.82
C ASP A 322 6.69 30.35 1.37
N SER A 323 7.02 29.53 0.38
CA SER A 323 6.99 29.91 -1.05
C SER A 323 6.43 28.77 -1.92
N LEU A 324 5.51 27.97 -1.42
CA LEU A 324 4.98 26.80 -2.13
C LEU A 324 4.36 27.17 -3.49
N THR A 325 3.51 28.18 -3.52
CA THR A 325 2.82 28.64 -4.75
C THR A 325 3.78 29.32 -5.71
N GLU A 326 4.65 30.18 -5.20
CA GLU A 326 5.60 30.95 -6.02
C GLU A 326 6.63 30.05 -6.75
N LEU A 327 7.06 28.98 -6.07
CA LEU A 327 8.03 28.05 -6.60
C LEU A 327 7.40 26.84 -7.33
N LEU A 328 6.07 26.78 -7.40
CA LEU A 328 5.36 25.68 -8.09
C LEU A 328 5.77 25.53 -9.58
N PRO A 329 5.96 26.60 -10.37
CA PRO A 329 6.46 26.47 -11.75
C PRO A 329 7.82 25.78 -11.81
N ARG A 330 8.73 26.08 -10.86
CA ARG A 330 10.04 25.44 -10.75
C ARG A 330 9.89 23.93 -10.41
N ALA A 331 9.00 23.61 -9.45
CA ALA A 331 8.73 22.23 -9.09
C ALA A 331 8.22 21.43 -10.30
N LYS A 332 7.28 21.98 -11.07
CA LYS A 332 6.75 21.35 -12.29
C LYS A 332 7.83 21.14 -13.35
N ALA A 333 8.68 22.12 -13.60
CA ALA A 333 9.78 22.03 -14.56
C ALA A 333 10.81 20.96 -14.16
N ASN A 334 11.22 20.94 -12.90
CA ASN A 334 12.17 19.95 -12.38
C ASN A 334 11.57 18.54 -12.39
N THR A 335 10.28 18.39 -12.06
CA THR A 335 9.55 17.12 -12.17
C THR A 335 9.58 16.58 -13.60
N LYS A 336 9.28 17.41 -14.59
CA LYS A 336 9.33 17.02 -15.99
C LYS A 336 10.73 16.59 -16.41
N GLN A 337 11.74 17.37 -16.05
CA GLN A 337 13.12 17.05 -16.37
C GLN A 337 13.57 15.72 -15.74
N TYR A 338 13.21 15.49 -14.47
CA TYR A 338 13.54 14.25 -13.78
C TYR A 338 12.88 13.04 -14.45
N ILE A 339 11.60 13.14 -14.79
CA ILE A 339 10.89 12.10 -15.53
C ILE A 339 11.56 11.86 -16.89
N ASP A 340 11.87 12.90 -17.65
CA ASP A 340 12.48 12.78 -18.99
C ASP A 340 13.85 12.10 -18.96
N ASP A 341 14.65 12.39 -17.94
CA ASP A 341 15.96 11.76 -17.79
C ASP A 341 15.85 10.26 -17.51
N HIS A 342 14.90 9.85 -16.65
CA HIS A 342 14.67 8.43 -16.35
C HIS A 342 13.93 7.71 -17.48
N MET A 343 13.11 8.42 -18.25
CA MET A 343 12.43 7.87 -19.42
C MET A 343 13.42 7.38 -20.49
N LYS A 344 14.61 7.98 -20.59
CA LYS A 344 15.67 7.50 -21.51
C LYS A 344 16.07 6.06 -21.20
N VAL A 345 16.13 5.71 -19.89
CA VAL A 345 16.43 4.33 -19.46
C VAL A 345 15.21 3.41 -19.74
N ALA A 346 14.01 3.87 -19.45
CA ALA A 346 12.78 3.13 -19.72
C ALA A 346 12.67 2.76 -21.21
N LEU A 347 12.90 3.71 -22.11
CA LEU A 347 12.89 3.52 -23.56
C LEU A 347 13.97 2.56 -24.02
N LYS A 348 15.19 2.67 -23.47
CA LYS A 348 16.34 1.81 -23.81
C LYS A 348 16.05 0.34 -23.54
N TYR A 349 15.42 0.03 -22.41
CA TYR A 349 15.13 -1.34 -21.99
C TYR A 349 13.69 -1.79 -22.28
N ARG A 350 12.86 -0.92 -22.87
CA ARG A 350 11.44 -1.16 -23.15
C ARG A 350 10.71 -1.65 -21.89
N LYS A 351 10.84 -0.90 -20.82
CA LYS A 351 10.18 -1.17 -19.54
C LYS A 351 9.29 0.00 -19.15
N PRO A 352 8.13 -0.26 -18.54
CA PRO A 352 7.31 0.81 -17.98
C PRO A 352 8.08 1.56 -16.89
N ILE A 353 7.72 2.81 -16.66
CA ILE A 353 8.20 3.61 -15.53
C ILE A 353 7.00 4.11 -14.73
N VAL A 354 7.10 4.09 -13.41
CA VAL A 354 6.05 4.54 -12.49
C VAL A 354 6.61 5.58 -11.54
N LEU A 355 5.92 6.70 -11.39
CA LEU A 355 6.16 7.68 -10.33
C LEU A 355 5.44 7.20 -9.07
N GLU A 356 6.10 6.36 -8.27
CA GLU A 356 5.47 5.65 -7.15
C GLU A 356 5.30 6.46 -5.87
N GLU A 357 6.05 7.55 -5.75
CA GLU A 357 5.84 8.53 -4.69
C GLU A 357 6.00 9.94 -5.23
N PHE A 358 5.07 10.77 -4.86
CA PHE A 358 5.18 12.21 -4.95
C PHE A 358 4.16 12.84 -3.99
N GLY A 359 4.53 13.93 -3.41
CA GLY A 359 3.69 14.67 -2.49
C GLY A 359 3.89 16.19 -2.63
N PHE A 360 2.95 16.92 -2.08
CA PHE A 360 3.07 18.37 -2.00
C PHE A 360 2.38 18.87 -0.74
N PRO A 361 3.02 19.73 0.08
CA PRO A 361 2.43 20.24 1.33
C PRO A 361 1.14 21.02 1.12
N ARG A 362 0.34 21.16 2.18
CA ARG A 362 -0.82 22.07 2.20
C ARG A 362 -0.38 23.51 2.18
N ASP A 363 -1.30 24.40 1.80
CA ASP A 363 -1.04 25.84 1.71
C ASP A 363 -0.51 26.41 3.03
N GLY A 364 0.52 27.25 2.93
CA GLY A 364 1.20 27.83 4.10
C GLY A 364 1.94 26.83 4.96
N PHE A 365 2.21 25.61 4.45
CA PHE A 365 2.91 24.55 5.18
C PHE A 365 2.24 24.22 6.52
N LYS A 366 0.92 24.04 6.51
CA LYS A 366 0.11 23.70 7.68
C LYS A 366 -0.47 22.30 7.52
N PHE A 367 -0.77 21.64 8.64
CA PHE A 367 -1.14 20.23 8.67
C PHE A 367 -2.61 19.95 8.94
N ALA A 368 -3.37 20.95 9.44
CA ALA A 368 -4.78 20.79 9.74
C ALA A 368 -5.62 20.47 8.50
N LYS A 369 -6.60 19.60 8.65
CA LYS A 369 -7.43 19.06 7.54
C LYS A 369 -8.32 20.13 6.85
N ASP A 370 -8.57 21.24 7.50
CA ASP A 370 -9.34 22.38 6.98
C ASP A 370 -8.52 23.40 6.19
N VAL A 371 -7.20 23.23 6.15
CA VAL A 371 -6.31 24.08 5.36
C VAL A 371 -6.42 23.72 3.88
N PRO A 372 -6.54 24.73 2.99
CA PRO A 372 -6.59 24.50 1.54
C PRO A 372 -5.37 23.76 0.99
N THR A 373 -5.56 23.16 -0.19
CA THR A 373 -4.55 22.36 -0.91
C THR A 373 -4.26 22.96 -2.29
N THR A 374 -4.33 24.28 -2.46
CA THR A 374 -4.31 24.94 -3.77
C THR A 374 -3.06 24.59 -4.59
N ALA A 375 -1.87 24.75 -4.01
CA ALA A 375 -0.62 24.43 -4.71
C ALA A 375 -0.47 22.92 -4.95
N ARG A 376 -0.89 22.08 -3.98
CA ARG A 376 -0.95 20.61 -4.12
C ARG A 376 -1.85 20.21 -5.29
N ASP A 377 -3.04 20.76 -5.37
CA ASP A 377 -4.03 20.42 -6.39
C ASP A 377 -3.50 20.73 -7.80
N GLU A 378 -2.84 21.87 -7.96
CA GLU A 378 -2.20 22.22 -9.23
C GLU A 378 -1.00 21.33 -9.56
N TYR A 379 -0.23 20.91 -8.57
CA TYR A 379 0.90 19.99 -8.76
C TYR A 379 0.41 18.58 -9.12
N TYR A 380 -0.61 18.07 -8.41
CA TYR A 380 -1.21 16.77 -8.68
C TYR A 380 -1.82 16.73 -10.08
N LYS A 381 -2.59 17.75 -10.44
CA LYS A 381 -3.14 17.86 -11.78
C LYS A 381 -2.05 17.82 -12.86
N TYR A 382 -0.94 18.52 -12.63
CA TYR A 382 0.20 18.51 -13.56
C TYR A 382 0.79 17.11 -13.72
N VAL A 383 1.04 16.39 -12.62
CA VAL A 383 1.56 15.02 -12.66
C VAL A 383 0.58 14.08 -13.39
N PHE A 384 -0.70 14.16 -13.07
CA PHE A 384 -1.72 13.34 -13.73
C PHE A 384 -1.86 13.65 -15.23
N ASP A 385 -1.74 14.91 -15.62
CA ASP A 385 -1.75 15.29 -17.04
C ASP A 385 -0.55 14.66 -17.79
N LEU A 386 0.61 14.48 -17.16
CA LEU A 386 1.74 13.76 -17.74
C LEU A 386 1.42 12.28 -17.97
N ILE A 387 0.82 11.60 -17.00
CA ILE A 387 0.40 10.19 -17.15
C ILE A 387 -0.62 10.05 -18.29
N ARG A 388 -1.59 10.95 -18.35
CA ARG A 388 -2.62 10.93 -19.39
C ARG A 388 -2.04 11.14 -20.79
N GLN A 389 -1.11 12.09 -20.94
CA GLN A 389 -0.42 12.32 -22.23
C GLN A 389 0.34 11.08 -22.68
N GLU A 390 1.03 10.39 -21.76
CA GLU A 390 1.72 9.14 -22.06
C GLU A 390 0.73 8.04 -22.49
N ARG A 391 -0.43 7.91 -21.81
CA ARG A 391 -1.48 6.97 -22.23
C ARG A 391 -1.99 7.27 -23.63
N GLU A 392 -2.27 8.53 -23.94
CA GLU A 392 -2.77 8.94 -25.25
C GLU A 392 -1.75 8.66 -26.38
N ASN A 393 -0.47 8.68 -26.08
CA ASN A 393 0.62 8.46 -27.03
C ASN A 393 1.18 7.03 -27.01
N GLY A 394 0.68 6.15 -26.13
CA GLY A 394 1.21 4.80 -25.94
C GLY A 394 2.62 4.79 -25.34
N GLY A 395 2.94 5.78 -24.51
CA GLY A 395 4.24 5.94 -23.86
C GLY A 395 4.45 5.04 -22.66
N LEU A 396 5.58 5.20 -21.97
CA LEU A 396 6.04 4.28 -20.93
C LEU A 396 5.85 4.79 -19.50
N LEU A 397 5.49 6.08 -19.28
CA LEU A 397 5.08 6.57 -17.96
C LEU A 397 3.69 6.03 -17.64
N ALA A 398 3.67 4.84 -17.05
CA ALA A 398 2.46 4.00 -17.00
C ALA A 398 1.55 4.28 -15.80
N GLY A 399 2.02 5.04 -14.82
CA GLY A 399 1.19 5.35 -13.65
C GLY A 399 1.90 6.15 -12.59
N CYS A 400 1.14 6.49 -11.56
CA CYS A 400 1.68 7.11 -10.36
C CYS A 400 0.91 6.66 -9.11
N ASN A 401 1.56 6.75 -7.93
CA ASN A 401 0.94 6.58 -6.64
C ASN A 401 1.23 7.82 -5.79
N PHE A 402 0.24 8.64 -5.52
CA PHE A 402 0.45 9.81 -4.65
C PHE A 402 0.78 9.39 -3.22
N TRP A 403 1.64 10.16 -2.57
CA TRP A 403 1.95 10.01 -1.15
C TRP A 403 1.17 11.03 -0.35
N ALA A 404 0.28 10.63 0.59
CA ALA A 404 -0.22 9.27 0.66
C ALA A 404 -1.68 9.32 1.11
N TRP A 405 -2.39 8.22 1.07
CA TRP A 405 -3.78 8.17 1.48
C TRP A 405 -3.93 8.32 3.00
N GLY A 406 -4.49 9.42 3.46
CA GLY A 406 -4.86 9.69 4.84
C GLY A 406 -6.32 9.36 5.16
N GLY A 407 -7.15 9.36 4.12
CA GLY A 407 -8.52 8.88 4.14
C GLY A 407 -9.41 9.51 5.21
N PHE A 408 -9.98 8.67 6.05
CA PHE A 408 -10.87 9.07 7.14
C PHE A 408 -10.15 9.22 8.48
N ALA A 409 -8.82 9.09 8.52
CA ALA A 409 -8.05 9.28 9.75
C ALA A 409 -8.27 10.64 10.40
N ASN A 410 -8.18 10.68 11.72
CA ASN A 410 -8.19 11.91 12.51
C ASN A 410 -6.89 11.98 13.31
N PRO A 411 -5.83 12.65 12.78
CA PRO A 411 -4.61 12.84 13.52
C PRO A 411 -4.89 13.66 14.78
N ALA A 412 -4.47 13.15 15.94
CA ALA A 412 -4.67 13.84 17.22
C ALA A 412 -3.47 14.71 17.60
N HIS A 413 -2.27 14.34 17.13
CA HIS A 413 -1.02 15.05 17.41
C HIS A 413 -0.29 15.45 16.13
N GLU A 414 0.65 16.37 16.23
CA GLU A 414 1.50 16.82 15.11
C GLU A 414 2.39 15.68 14.60
N TYR A 415 2.94 14.89 15.49
CA TYR A 415 3.63 13.63 15.20
C TYR A 415 2.82 12.49 15.78
N TRP A 416 2.80 11.36 15.10
CA TRP A 416 2.03 10.21 15.54
C TRP A 416 2.45 9.76 16.95
N GLU A 417 1.46 9.57 17.81
CA GLU A 417 1.63 8.98 19.14
C GLU A 417 0.83 7.68 19.23
N ARG A 418 1.26 6.81 20.16
CA ARG A 418 0.62 5.52 20.36
C ARG A 418 -0.86 5.65 20.70
N GLY A 419 -1.70 5.13 19.81
CA GLY A 419 -3.15 5.19 19.90
C GLY A 419 -3.80 6.14 18.91
N ASP A 420 -3.02 6.94 18.20
CA ASP A 420 -3.50 7.76 17.11
C ASP A 420 -3.87 6.91 15.89
N ASP A 421 -4.76 7.44 15.06
CA ASP A 421 -4.98 6.91 13.73
C ASP A 421 -3.70 7.05 12.89
N TYR A 422 -3.36 6.01 12.13
CA TYR A 422 -2.40 6.20 11.07
C TYR A 422 -2.99 6.99 9.92
N THR A 423 -2.18 7.93 9.40
CA THR A 423 -2.48 8.75 8.22
C THR A 423 -1.58 8.32 7.04
N GLY A 424 -1.57 9.10 5.97
CA GLY A 424 -0.62 8.90 4.88
C GLY A 424 0.82 9.20 5.27
N ASP A 425 1.02 10.12 6.21
CA ASP A 425 2.35 10.48 6.73
C ASP A 425 2.78 9.46 7.79
N PRO A 426 3.98 8.83 7.67
CA PRO A 426 4.48 7.89 8.66
C PRO A 426 4.80 8.58 9.99
N ALA A 427 5.04 7.80 11.04
CA ALA A 427 5.16 8.29 12.41
C ALA A 427 6.28 9.34 12.63
N GLN A 428 7.28 9.38 11.77
CA GLN A 428 8.38 10.36 11.80
C GLN A 428 8.03 11.72 11.20
N GLU A 429 6.93 11.83 10.46
CA GLU A 429 6.51 13.03 9.76
C GLU A 429 5.35 13.73 10.46
N GLN A 430 5.20 15.02 10.20
CA GLN A 430 4.04 15.77 10.70
C GLN A 430 2.76 15.24 10.05
N GLN A 431 1.82 14.84 10.87
CA GLN A 431 0.58 14.19 10.45
C GLN A 431 -0.33 15.18 9.71
N GLY A 432 -0.58 14.94 8.45
CA GLY A 432 -1.31 15.82 7.53
C GLY A 432 -0.42 16.59 6.55
N LEU A 433 0.91 16.45 6.62
CA LEU A 433 1.84 17.16 5.74
C LEU A 433 1.56 16.82 4.25
N ASN A 434 1.59 15.55 3.92
CA ASN A 434 1.34 15.05 2.57
C ASN A 434 0.03 14.25 2.46
N SER A 435 -0.58 13.88 3.58
CA SER A 435 -1.81 13.07 3.59
C SER A 435 -2.91 13.69 2.74
N VAL A 436 -3.52 12.86 1.90
CA VAL A 436 -4.77 13.16 1.19
C VAL A 436 -5.92 12.57 1.98
N PHE A 437 -6.70 13.44 2.62
CA PHE A 437 -7.88 13.03 3.37
C PHE A 437 -9.13 12.98 2.49
N ALA A 438 -10.09 12.18 2.86
CA ALA A 438 -11.39 12.13 2.18
C ALA A 438 -12.14 13.47 2.20
N SER A 439 -11.79 14.36 3.13
CA SER A 439 -12.30 15.74 3.23
C SER A 439 -11.64 16.73 2.27
N ASP A 440 -10.52 16.38 1.62
CA ASP A 440 -9.82 17.25 0.65
C ASP A 440 -10.57 17.26 -0.68
N SER A 441 -11.75 17.85 -0.70
CA SER A 441 -12.73 17.71 -1.78
C SER A 441 -12.19 18.13 -3.15
N THR A 442 -11.31 19.13 -3.23
CA THR A 442 -10.68 19.59 -4.47
C THR A 442 -9.66 18.60 -5.00
N THR A 443 -8.76 18.10 -4.15
CA THR A 443 -7.80 17.04 -4.49
C THR A 443 -8.53 15.75 -4.91
N ILE A 444 -9.57 15.36 -4.16
CA ILE A 444 -10.40 14.17 -4.48
C ILE A 444 -11.09 14.32 -5.83
N ALA A 445 -11.62 15.50 -6.14
CA ALA A 445 -12.24 15.74 -7.45
C ALA A 445 -11.24 15.60 -8.61
N ILE A 446 -10.01 16.08 -8.44
CA ILE A 446 -8.91 15.95 -9.42
C ILE A 446 -8.54 14.47 -9.62
N ILE A 447 -8.35 13.71 -8.54
CA ILE A 447 -8.03 12.28 -8.60
C ILE A 447 -9.12 11.51 -9.35
N ARG A 448 -10.39 11.77 -9.02
CA ARG A 448 -11.55 11.14 -9.67
C ARG A 448 -11.60 11.46 -11.15
N ALA A 449 -11.52 12.74 -11.51
CA ALA A 449 -11.61 13.20 -12.89
C ALA A 449 -10.49 12.60 -13.75
N GLU A 450 -9.29 12.43 -13.21
CA GLU A 450 -8.19 11.85 -13.97
C GLU A 450 -8.34 10.34 -14.13
N ASN A 451 -8.70 9.61 -13.07
CA ASN A 451 -8.97 8.18 -13.18
C ASN A 451 -10.14 7.86 -14.14
N GLU A 452 -11.12 8.75 -14.28
CA GLU A 452 -12.19 8.59 -15.29
C GLU A 452 -11.64 8.71 -16.72
N LYS A 453 -10.68 9.60 -16.96
CA LYS A 453 -10.05 9.75 -18.28
C LYS A 453 -9.09 8.61 -18.63
N LEU A 454 -8.52 7.93 -17.62
CA LEU A 454 -7.61 6.80 -17.79
C LEU A 454 -8.33 5.46 -18.05
N LYS A 455 -9.63 5.39 -17.92
CA LYS A 455 -10.44 4.24 -18.32
C LYS A 455 -10.57 4.18 -19.85
#